data_ea7d6fd0a287b35859b098ce88f5b5d2
#
_entry.id   ea7d6fd0a287b35859b098ce88f5b5d2
#
_cell.length_a   1.000
_cell.length_b   1.000
_cell.length_c   1.000
_cell.angle_alpha   90.00
_cell.angle_beta   90.00
_cell.angle_gamma   90.00
#
_symmetry.space_group_name_H-M   'P 1'
#
loop_
_entity.id
_entity.type
_entity.pdbx_description
1 polymer ?
#
loop_
_entity_poly.entity_id
_entity_poly.type
_entity_poly.pdbx_seq_one_letter_code
_entity_poly.pdbx_strand_id
1 'polypeptide(L)'
;MTESEAPVYRLGPGDVVSINVWKNPELSVRVPVRPDGFISVPLVGDVRAGGRTPAEIVTDTEGKLAQFIRTPKVSVIVEDISSSVFKNRVRIVGGVSEPKSMSHREGMRIIDLVLEAGGLNEFSSPNAARLYRQVEGQTRVYPVYLGDILQDGVLDTNYLLAPGDVLTVPERRF
;
A
#
# COMPACT_ATOMS: atom_id res chain seq x y z
N MET A 1 -14.46 -25.83 -1.63
CA MET A 1 -13.60 -24.83 -2.30
C MET A 1 -14.01 -23.48 -1.77
N THR A 2 -13.30 -22.96 -0.78
CA THR A 2 -13.47 -21.59 -0.32
C THR A 2 -12.78 -20.68 -1.33
N GLU A 3 -13.56 -19.99 -2.15
CA GLU A 3 -13.07 -18.88 -2.95
C GLU A 3 -12.44 -17.89 -1.95
N SER A 4 -11.15 -17.71 -2.05
CA SER A 4 -10.44 -16.62 -1.39
C SER A 4 -10.99 -15.34 -2.01
N GLU A 5 -11.92 -14.70 -1.31
CA GLU A 5 -12.37 -13.36 -1.70
C GLU A 5 -11.15 -12.46 -1.74
N ALA A 6 -10.88 -11.90 -2.91
CA ALA A 6 -9.83 -10.89 -3.06
C ALA A 6 -10.11 -9.75 -2.08
N PRO A 7 -9.09 -9.21 -1.39
CA PRO A 7 -9.30 -8.14 -0.44
C PRO A 7 -9.96 -6.94 -1.13
N VAL A 8 -11.07 -6.46 -0.56
CA VAL A 8 -11.80 -5.32 -1.10
C VAL A 8 -10.95 -4.06 -0.96
N TYR A 9 -10.77 -3.34 -2.08
CA TYR A 9 -9.99 -2.10 -2.07
C TYR A 9 -10.70 -1.00 -1.28
N ARG A 10 -9.97 -0.37 -0.36
CA ARG A 10 -10.42 0.80 0.40
C ARG A 10 -9.57 2.01 0.04
N LEU A 11 -10.23 3.13 -0.24
CA LEU A 11 -9.55 4.36 -0.63
C LEU A 11 -8.73 4.96 0.52
N GLY A 12 -7.70 5.70 0.15
CA GLY A 12 -6.88 6.45 1.09
C GLY A 12 -6.47 7.82 0.52
N PRO A 13 -5.91 8.69 1.35
CA PRO A 13 -5.45 10.01 0.90
C PRO A 13 -4.50 9.92 -0.30
N GLY A 14 -4.71 10.77 -1.27
CA GLY A 14 -3.94 10.80 -2.53
C GLY A 14 -4.53 9.98 -3.67
N ASP A 15 -5.44 9.04 -3.39
CA ASP A 15 -6.17 8.34 -4.46
C ASP A 15 -7.05 9.33 -5.23
N VAL A 16 -7.20 9.12 -6.53
CA VAL A 16 -8.06 9.95 -7.36
C VAL A 16 -9.28 9.15 -7.80
N VAL A 17 -10.45 9.72 -7.59
CA VAL A 17 -11.72 9.11 -7.98
C VAL A 17 -12.45 9.99 -8.98
N SER A 18 -13.13 9.35 -9.91
CA SER A 18 -14.09 9.97 -10.82
C SER A 18 -15.49 9.59 -10.38
N ILE A 19 -16.29 10.59 -10.07
CA ILE A 19 -17.69 10.42 -9.67
C ILE A 19 -18.54 10.87 -10.85
N ASN A 20 -19.32 9.94 -11.39
CA ASN A 20 -20.20 10.21 -12.51
C ASN A 20 -21.65 10.09 -12.07
N VAL A 21 -22.43 11.13 -12.30
CA VAL A 21 -23.84 11.17 -12.00
C VAL A 21 -24.63 11.05 -13.32
N TRP A 22 -25.38 9.98 -13.45
CA TRP A 22 -26.14 9.66 -14.67
C TRP A 22 -27.13 10.78 -15.02
N LYS A 23 -27.11 11.23 -16.26
CA LYS A 23 -27.93 12.33 -16.80
C LYS A 23 -27.66 13.71 -16.18
N ASN A 24 -26.67 13.83 -15.33
CA ASN A 24 -26.27 15.11 -14.70
C ASN A 24 -24.74 15.29 -14.80
N PRO A 25 -24.20 15.48 -16.00
CA PRO A 25 -22.74 15.61 -16.18
C PRO A 25 -22.16 16.82 -15.44
N GLU A 26 -22.96 17.84 -15.16
CA GLU A 26 -22.57 19.00 -14.39
C GLU A 26 -22.30 18.70 -12.89
N LEU A 27 -22.80 17.56 -12.41
CA LEU A 27 -22.55 17.07 -11.05
C LEU A 27 -21.41 16.04 -11.01
N SER A 28 -20.91 15.61 -12.17
CA SER A 28 -19.79 14.69 -12.28
C SER A 28 -18.47 15.40 -12.02
N VAL A 29 -17.56 14.74 -11.29
CA VAL A 29 -16.30 15.36 -10.87
C VAL A 29 -15.19 14.32 -10.73
N ARG A 30 -13.97 14.74 -11.06
CA ARG A 30 -12.75 13.98 -10.79
C ARG A 30 -11.99 14.69 -9.68
N VAL A 31 -11.83 14.02 -8.54
CA VAL A 31 -11.23 14.63 -7.34
C VAL A 31 -10.28 13.68 -6.62
N PRO A 32 -9.21 14.20 -6.00
CA PRO A 32 -8.38 13.42 -5.10
C PRO A 32 -9.04 13.27 -3.73
N VAL A 33 -8.75 12.18 -3.06
CA VAL A 33 -9.04 12.03 -1.63
C VAL A 33 -8.07 12.93 -0.86
N ARG A 34 -8.64 13.86 -0.11
CA ARG A 34 -7.86 14.82 0.68
C ARG A 34 -7.14 14.13 1.86
N PRO A 35 -6.11 14.79 2.45
CA PRO A 35 -5.42 14.26 3.63
C PRO A 35 -6.34 13.95 4.82
N ASP A 36 -7.47 14.65 4.93
CA ASP A 36 -8.50 14.38 5.96
C ASP A 36 -9.41 13.19 5.64
N GLY A 37 -9.24 12.57 4.46
CA GLY A 37 -10.02 11.41 4.02
C GLY A 37 -11.32 11.73 3.31
N PHE A 38 -11.60 13.01 3.02
CA PHE A 38 -12.83 13.43 2.33
C PHE A 38 -12.58 13.76 0.86
N ILE A 39 -13.65 13.66 0.08
CA ILE A 39 -13.74 14.18 -1.30
C ILE A 39 -14.85 15.23 -1.36
N SER A 40 -14.69 16.20 -2.25
CA SER A 40 -15.71 17.26 -2.44
C SER A 40 -16.51 16.95 -3.69
N VAL A 41 -17.82 16.81 -3.52
CA VAL A 41 -18.78 16.47 -4.59
C VAL A 41 -19.72 17.63 -4.82
N PRO A 42 -19.98 18.06 -6.08
CA PRO A 42 -20.93 19.13 -6.37
C PRO A 42 -22.30 18.89 -5.72
N LEU A 43 -22.93 19.94 -5.21
CA LEU A 43 -24.18 19.97 -4.42
C LEU A 43 -24.12 19.27 -3.07
N VAL A 44 -23.43 18.15 -2.97
CA VAL A 44 -23.40 17.31 -1.74
C VAL A 44 -22.42 17.87 -0.71
N GLY A 45 -21.31 18.46 -1.17
CA GLY A 45 -20.23 18.88 -0.29
C GLY A 45 -19.26 17.73 0.01
N ASP A 46 -18.80 17.65 1.23
CA ASP A 46 -17.80 16.66 1.64
C ASP A 46 -18.41 15.27 1.87
N VAL A 47 -17.81 14.28 1.23
CA VAL A 47 -18.15 12.86 1.38
C VAL A 47 -16.93 12.12 1.89
N ARG A 48 -17.10 11.31 2.93
CA ARG A 48 -16.01 10.49 3.44
C ARG A 48 -15.64 9.39 2.45
N ALA A 49 -14.38 9.36 2.01
CA ALA A 49 -13.85 8.36 1.09
C ALA A 49 -12.76 7.50 1.74
N GLY A 50 -11.95 8.08 2.60
CA GLY A 50 -10.87 7.37 3.29
C GLY A 50 -11.38 6.19 4.13
N GLY A 51 -10.80 5.00 3.90
CA GLY A 51 -11.18 3.76 4.56
C GLY A 51 -12.46 3.12 4.03
N ARG A 52 -13.09 3.71 3.00
CA ARG A 52 -14.32 3.19 2.37
C ARG A 52 -14.06 2.55 1.01
N THR A 53 -14.92 1.62 0.65
CA THR A 53 -14.95 1.03 -0.69
C THR A 53 -15.65 1.97 -1.68
N PRO A 54 -15.40 1.85 -2.99
CA PRO A 54 -16.15 2.61 -3.99
C PRO A 54 -17.68 2.41 -3.88
N ALA A 55 -18.13 1.19 -3.57
CA ALA A 55 -19.56 0.91 -3.39
C ALA A 55 -20.19 1.66 -2.22
N GLU A 56 -19.48 1.77 -1.10
CA GLU A 56 -19.93 2.55 0.06
C GLU A 56 -20.03 4.05 -0.27
N ILE A 57 -19.10 4.57 -1.08
CA ILE A 57 -19.14 5.96 -1.54
C ILE A 57 -20.31 6.20 -2.47
N VAL A 58 -20.63 5.27 -3.38
CA VAL A 58 -21.81 5.33 -4.24
C VAL A 58 -23.08 5.47 -3.40
N THR A 59 -23.26 4.59 -2.42
CA THR A 59 -24.44 4.59 -1.55
C THR A 59 -24.58 5.89 -0.78
N ASP A 60 -23.51 6.39 -0.18
CA ASP A 60 -23.53 7.65 0.59
C ASP A 60 -23.81 8.86 -0.31
N THR A 61 -23.18 8.90 -1.48
CA THR A 61 -23.36 10.00 -2.45
C THR A 61 -24.79 10.01 -3.02
N GLU A 62 -25.33 8.87 -3.40
CA GLU A 62 -26.72 8.76 -3.88
C GLU A 62 -27.72 9.18 -2.82
N GLY A 63 -27.50 8.78 -1.56
CA GLY A 63 -28.36 9.17 -0.44
C GLY A 63 -28.39 10.67 -0.22
N LYS A 64 -27.26 11.34 -0.34
CA LYS A 64 -27.14 12.81 -0.20
C LYS A 64 -27.71 13.54 -1.43
N LEU A 65 -27.46 13.04 -2.63
CA LEU A 65 -28.00 13.63 -3.87
C LEU A 65 -29.53 13.49 -3.98
N ALA A 66 -30.13 12.51 -3.34
CA ALA A 66 -31.58 12.30 -3.35
C ALA A 66 -32.37 13.49 -2.78
N GLN A 67 -31.73 14.37 -2.01
CA GLN A 67 -32.30 15.62 -1.52
C GLN A 67 -32.44 16.68 -2.62
N PHE A 68 -31.68 16.58 -3.69
CA PHE A 68 -31.60 17.57 -4.76
C PHE A 68 -32.18 17.09 -6.09
N ILE A 69 -32.02 15.80 -6.41
CA ILE A 69 -32.48 15.19 -7.66
C ILE A 69 -33.26 13.91 -7.38
N ARG A 70 -34.17 13.57 -8.29
CA ARG A 70 -34.94 12.32 -8.21
C ARG A 70 -34.09 11.15 -8.70
N THR A 71 -34.12 10.03 -7.97
CA THR A 71 -33.46 8.77 -8.35
C THR A 71 -32.04 8.94 -8.90
N PRO A 72 -31.11 9.53 -8.11
CA PRO A 72 -29.73 9.71 -8.57
C PRO A 72 -29.07 8.33 -8.80
N LYS A 73 -28.34 8.21 -9.90
CA LYS A 73 -27.50 7.06 -10.20
C LYS A 73 -26.06 7.52 -10.29
N VAL A 74 -25.25 7.04 -9.37
CA VAL A 74 -23.85 7.40 -9.23
C VAL A 74 -22.95 6.21 -9.52
N SER A 75 -21.88 6.45 -10.25
CA SER A 75 -20.76 5.51 -10.38
C SER A 75 -19.48 6.16 -9.85
N VAL A 76 -18.69 5.38 -9.16
CA VAL A 76 -17.39 5.81 -8.62
C VAL A 76 -16.30 4.94 -9.25
N ILE A 77 -15.37 5.58 -9.95
CA ILE A 77 -14.25 4.91 -10.60
C ILE A 77 -12.96 5.39 -9.93
N VAL A 78 -12.15 4.44 -9.44
CA VAL A 78 -10.81 4.75 -8.92
C VAL A 78 -9.86 4.84 -10.12
N GLU A 79 -9.33 6.02 -10.39
CA GLU A 79 -8.43 6.27 -11.51
C GLU A 79 -6.96 6.16 -11.13
N ASP A 80 -6.62 6.57 -9.91
CA ASP A 80 -5.25 6.52 -9.38
C ASP A 80 -5.27 5.97 -7.94
N ILE A 81 -4.44 4.98 -7.69
CA ILE A 81 -4.36 4.28 -6.41
C ILE A 81 -3.09 4.62 -5.64
N SER A 82 -2.70 5.88 -5.62
CA SER A 82 -1.47 6.37 -4.99
C SER A 82 -1.33 5.95 -3.52
N SER A 83 -2.42 5.91 -2.77
CA SER A 83 -2.41 5.50 -1.36
C SER A 83 -2.01 4.04 -1.19
N SER A 84 -2.52 3.17 -2.04
CA SER A 84 -2.19 1.74 -2.04
C SER A 84 -0.73 1.51 -2.45
N VAL A 85 -0.28 2.22 -3.49
CA VAL A 85 1.12 2.14 -3.95
C VAL A 85 2.08 2.55 -2.85
N PHE A 86 1.78 3.61 -2.11
CA PHE A 86 2.64 4.08 -1.02
C PHE A 86 2.65 3.11 0.18
N LYS A 87 1.50 2.59 0.58
CA LYS A 87 1.37 1.64 1.70
C LYS A 87 1.89 0.25 1.37
N ASN A 88 1.84 -0.14 0.10
CA ASN A 88 2.16 -1.47 -0.37
C ASN A 88 3.61 -1.58 -0.86
N ARG A 89 4.54 -0.96 -0.16
CA ARG A 89 5.96 -0.97 -0.50
C ARG A 89 6.78 -1.72 0.54
N VAL A 90 7.88 -2.28 0.06
CA VAL A 90 8.96 -2.84 0.88
C VAL A 90 10.24 -2.08 0.59
N ARG A 91 11.11 -1.98 1.58
CA ARG A 91 12.34 -1.21 1.50
C ARG A 91 13.53 -2.01 1.98
N ILE A 92 14.67 -1.79 1.35
CA ILE A 92 15.95 -2.32 1.80
C ILE A 92 16.98 -1.18 1.85
N VAL A 93 17.67 -1.08 2.95
CA VAL A 93 18.67 -0.03 3.21
C VAL A 93 19.94 -0.60 3.86
N GLY A 94 21.03 0.15 3.78
CA GLY A 94 22.30 -0.18 4.42
C GLY A 94 23.29 -0.83 3.48
N GLY A 95 23.95 -1.89 3.93
CA GLY A 95 25.05 -2.57 3.24
C GLY A 95 24.64 -3.41 2.03
N VAL A 96 23.93 -2.81 1.09
CA VAL A 96 23.53 -3.39 -0.19
C VAL A 96 24.09 -2.56 -1.34
N SER A 97 24.15 -3.16 -2.53
CA SER A 97 24.67 -2.45 -3.71
C SER A 97 23.84 -1.23 -4.05
N GLU A 98 22.52 -1.35 -4.03
CA GLU A 98 21.57 -0.26 -4.30
C GLU A 98 20.44 -0.28 -3.27
N PRO A 99 20.45 0.62 -2.27
CA PRO A 99 19.28 0.81 -1.41
C PRO A 99 18.04 1.10 -2.24
N LYS A 100 16.93 0.43 -1.94
CA LYS A 100 15.78 0.43 -2.83
C LYS A 100 14.45 0.42 -2.08
N SER A 101 13.47 1.07 -2.67
CA SER A 101 12.06 0.96 -2.30
C SER A 101 11.29 0.43 -3.50
N MET A 102 10.52 -0.62 -3.32
CA MET A 102 9.77 -1.25 -4.40
C MET A 102 8.37 -1.66 -3.96
N SER A 103 7.49 -1.89 -4.92
CA SER A 103 6.15 -2.40 -4.64
C SER A 103 6.23 -3.82 -4.10
N HIS A 104 5.49 -4.09 -3.04
CA HIS A 104 5.32 -5.44 -2.51
C HIS A 104 4.55 -6.29 -3.52
N ARG A 105 4.98 -7.53 -3.68
CA ARG A 105 4.30 -8.56 -4.48
C ARG A 105 4.00 -9.76 -3.58
N GLU A 106 2.86 -10.36 -3.77
CA GLU A 106 2.49 -11.57 -3.03
C GLU A 106 3.54 -12.69 -3.27
N GLY A 107 3.91 -13.38 -2.20
CA GLY A 107 4.95 -14.41 -2.24
C GLY A 107 6.38 -13.91 -2.16
N MET A 108 6.59 -12.60 -2.13
CA MET A 108 7.93 -11.99 -2.03
C MET A 108 8.58 -12.28 -0.67
N ARG A 109 9.85 -12.69 -0.69
CA ARG A 109 10.62 -13.03 0.50
C ARG A 109 11.85 -12.12 0.66
N ILE A 110 12.54 -12.24 1.79
CA ILE A 110 13.77 -11.50 2.09
C ILE A 110 14.79 -11.60 0.95
N ILE A 111 15.05 -12.80 0.44
CA ILE A 111 16.03 -13.02 -0.63
C ILE A 111 15.67 -12.25 -1.91
N ASP A 112 14.39 -12.16 -2.25
CA ASP A 112 13.94 -11.42 -3.44
C ASP A 112 14.29 -9.95 -3.34
N LEU A 113 14.11 -9.38 -2.16
CA LEU A 113 14.41 -7.97 -1.88
C LEU A 113 15.93 -7.70 -1.97
N VAL A 114 16.74 -8.59 -1.44
CA VAL A 114 18.21 -8.48 -1.52
C VAL A 114 18.71 -8.57 -2.96
N LEU A 115 18.19 -9.50 -3.74
CA LEU A 115 18.55 -9.67 -5.16
C LEU A 115 18.15 -8.45 -6.00
N GLU A 116 16.97 -7.90 -5.76
CA GLU A 116 16.50 -6.66 -6.43
C GLU A 116 17.36 -5.44 -6.08
N ALA A 117 17.98 -5.42 -4.91
CA ALA A 117 18.93 -4.40 -4.48
C ALA A 117 20.36 -4.62 -5.01
N GLY A 118 20.55 -5.58 -5.89
CA GLY A 118 21.85 -5.90 -6.48
C GLY A 118 22.77 -6.70 -5.55
N GLY A 119 22.25 -7.31 -4.50
CA GLY A 119 23.00 -8.09 -3.52
C GLY A 119 23.66 -7.23 -2.43
N LEU A 120 24.43 -7.89 -1.57
CA LEU A 120 25.17 -7.26 -0.50
C LEU A 120 26.44 -6.58 -1.03
N ASN A 121 26.83 -5.45 -0.42
CA ASN A 121 28.12 -4.84 -0.68
C ASN A 121 29.23 -5.46 0.20
N GLU A 122 30.47 -5.11 -0.09
CA GLU A 122 31.64 -5.63 0.63
C GLU A 122 31.75 -5.19 2.10
N PHE A 123 31.03 -4.11 2.47
CA PHE A 123 31.02 -3.56 3.82
C PHE A 123 29.91 -4.12 4.69
N SER A 124 29.02 -4.92 4.14
CA SER A 124 27.86 -5.43 4.86
C SER A 124 28.19 -6.35 6.02
N SER A 125 27.33 -6.36 7.02
CA SER A 125 27.28 -7.35 8.10
C SER A 125 26.04 -8.24 7.90
N PRO A 126 26.12 -9.29 7.08
CA PRO A 126 24.94 -10.01 6.59
C PRO A 126 24.09 -10.64 7.70
N ASN A 127 24.74 -11.24 8.70
CA ASN A 127 24.02 -11.92 9.80
C ASN A 127 23.56 -10.97 10.93
N ALA A 128 23.81 -9.66 10.78
CA ALA A 128 23.28 -8.64 11.66
C ALA A 128 22.06 -7.91 11.07
N ALA A 129 21.57 -8.35 9.91
CA ALA A 129 20.40 -7.77 9.26
C ALA A 129 19.13 -7.93 10.12
N ARG A 130 18.22 -7.00 9.97
CA ARG A 130 16.94 -6.96 10.72
C ARG A 130 15.80 -6.54 9.84
N LEU A 131 14.67 -7.22 10.02
CA LEU A 131 13.40 -6.88 9.39
C LEU A 131 12.54 -6.12 10.40
N TYR A 132 12.13 -4.91 10.02
CA TYR A 132 11.20 -4.07 10.77
C TYR A 132 9.82 -4.16 10.16
N ARG A 133 8.84 -4.52 10.95
CA ARG A 133 7.44 -4.69 10.54
C ARG A 133 6.50 -3.98 11.48
N GLN A 134 5.56 -3.25 10.92
CA GLN A 134 4.45 -2.68 11.69
C GLN A 134 3.37 -3.73 11.90
N VAL A 135 3.05 -4.02 13.15
CA VAL A 135 1.97 -4.93 13.54
C VAL A 135 1.12 -4.22 14.60
N GLU A 136 -0.14 -3.97 14.28
CA GLU A 136 -1.07 -3.31 15.21
C GLU A 136 -0.54 -1.99 15.80
N GLY A 137 0.09 -1.17 14.97
CA GLY A 137 0.66 0.12 15.38
C GLY A 137 2.00 0.03 16.13
N GLN A 138 2.54 -1.16 16.32
CA GLN A 138 3.84 -1.38 16.97
C GLN A 138 4.87 -1.90 15.98
N THR A 139 6.11 -1.43 16.11
CA THR A 139 7.22 -1.96 15.32
C THR A 139 7.76 -3.24 15.94
N ARG A 140 7.68 -4.34 15.21
CA ARG A 140 8.35 -5.60 15.55
C ARG A 140 9.64 -5.75 14.75
N VAL A 141 10.65 -6.30 15.39
CA VAL A 141 11.99 -6.51 14.79
C VAL A 141 12.28 -8.01 14.77
N TYR A 142 12.62 -8.50 13.58
CA TYR A 142 12.99 -9.90 13.37
C TYR A 142 14.44 -9.99 12.92
N PRO A 143 15.26 -10.87 13.52
CA PRO A 143 16.61 -11.09 13.05
C PRO A 143 16.60 -11.76 11.69
N VAL A 144 17.51 -11.35 10.80
CA VAL A 144 17.68 -11.94 9.48
C VAL A 144 19.15 -12.29 9.27
N TYR A 145 19.42 -13.56 9.03
CA TYR A 145 20.78 -14.06 8.84
C TYR A 145 21.06 -14.23 7.34
N LEU A 146 21.36 -13.11 6.69
CA LEU A 146 21.57 -13.08 5.23
C LEU A 146 22.78 -13.90 4.77
N GLY A 147 23.82 -13.95 5.59
CA GLY A 147 24.99 -14.78 5.29
C GLY A 147 24.61 -16.28 5.23
N ASP A 148 23.84 -16.74 6.19
CA ASP A 148 23.37 -18.12 6.22
C ASP A 148 22.42 -18.42 5.05
N ILE A 149 21.57 -17.49 4.69
CA ILE A 149 20.65 -17.63 3.53
C ILE A 149 21.42 -17.71 2.23
N LEU A 150 22.36 -16.78 1.99
CA LEU A 150 23.01 -16.61 0.69
C LEU A 150 24.20 -17.57 0.48
N GLN A 151 24.90 -17.95 1.55
CA GLN A 151 26.11 -18.78 1.46
C GLN A 151 25.85 -20.23 1.80
N ASP A 152 25.03 -20.49 2.84
CA ASP A 152 24.83 -21.83 3.38
C ASP A 152 23.46 -22.43 3.00
N GLY A 153 22.60 -21.67 2.35
CA GLY A 153 21.26 -22.11 1.96
C GLY A 153 20.32 -22.36 3.13
N VAL A 154 20.60 -21.78 4.31
CA VAL A 154 19.74 -21.88 5.50
C VAL A 154 18.62 -20.85 5.39
N LEU A 155 17.40 -21.30 5.19
CA LEU A 155 16.25 -20.44 4.88
C LEU A 155 15.37 -20.10 6.08
N ASP A 156 15.81 -20.36 7.30
CA ASP A 156 15.01 -20.19 8.52
C ASP A 156 14.54 -18.75 8.73
N THR A 157 15.35 -17.76 8.33
CA THR A 157 15.03 -16.35 8.42
C THR A 157 14.68 -15.70 7.08
N ASN A 158 14.47 -16.51 6.04
CA ASN A 158 13.97 -16.01 4.75
C ASN A 158 12.46 -15.80 4.81
N TYR A 159 12.03 -14.84 5.63
CA TYR A 159 10.63 -14.56 5.90
C TYR A 159 9.89 -14.12 4.65
N LEU A 160 8.58 -14.44 4.63
CA LEU A 160 7.66 -13.83 3.69
C LEU A 160 7.50 -12.34 4.04
N LEU A 161 7.65 -11.47 3.06
CA LEU A 161 7.51 -10.02 3.24
C LEU A 161 6.03 -9.62 3.33
N ALA A 162 5.77 -8.60 4.10
CA ALA A 162 4.48 -7.94 4.20
C ALA A 162 4.58 -6.48 3.73
N PRO A 163 3.48 -5.87 3.27
CA PRO A 163 3.47 -4.45 2.91
C PRO A 163 3.97 -3.57 4.06
N GLY A 164 4.87 -2.65 3.76
CA GLY A 164 5.47 -1.75 4.74
C GLY A 164 6.75 -2.26 5.41
N ASP A 165 7.17 -3.48 5.12
CA ASP A 165 8.41 -4.04 5.69
C ASP A 165 9.65 -3.24 5.28
N VAL A 166 10.58 -3.11 6.20
CA VAL A 166 11.89 -2.51 5.98
C VAL A 166 12.97 -3.49 6.41
N LEU A 167 13.83 -3.88 5.48
CA LEU A 167 15.02 -4.68 5.75
C LEU A 167 16.22 -3.75 5.88
N THR A 168 16.90 -3.78 7.02
CA THR A 168 18.14 -3.03 7.27
C THR A 168 19.32 -4.00 7.32
N VAL A 169 20.31 -3.75 6.50
CA VAL A 169 21.56 -4.49 6.48
C VAL A 169 22.66 -3.58 7.04
N PRO A 170 23.14 -3.80 8.28
CA PRO A 170 24.20 -2.98 8.85
C PRO A 170 25.50 -3.11 8.08
N GLU A 171 26.30 -2.05 8.10
CA GLU A 171 27.66 -2.07 7.62
C GLU A 171 28.63 -2.31 8.79
N ARG A 172 29.78 -2.89 8.47
CA ARG A 172 30.83 -3.09 9.47
C ARG A 172 31.37 -1.73 9.92
N ARG A 173 31.47 -1.57 11.23
CA ARG A 173 32.20 -0.44 11.82
C ARG A 173 33.65 -0.85 12.00
N PHE A 174 34.53 -0.06 11.47
CA PHE A 174 35.97 -0.20 11.67
C PHE A 174 36.41 0.56 12.91
#